data_d925398dfb00b491a397fa20920d9030
#
_entry.id   d925398dfb00b491a397fa20920d9030
#
_cell.length_a   1.000
_cell.length_b   1.000
_cell.length_c   1.000
_cell.angle_alpha   90.00
_cell.angle_beta   90.00
_cell.angle_gamma   90.00
#
_symmetry.space_group_name_H-M   'P 1'
#
loop_
_entity.id
_entity.type
_entity.pdbx_description
1 polymer ?
#
loop_
_entity_poly.entity_id
_entity_poly.type
_entity_poly.pdbx_seq_one_letter_code
_entity_poly.pdbx_strand_id
1 'polypeptide(L)'
;MVALRNGHLRHSKGAALTRWRALVFKAAYEAARGLNVDVPLDGPVRLRLVFVLPRPKRPRFWVPAVKPDLDKLVRAVGDALCPSSGPRVLREDSRIVHVDAHKVYADYPIQPGLLCWVSSVEGVRK
;
A
#
# COMPACT_ATOMS: atom_id res chain seq x y z
N MET A 1 0.93 -10.78 -2.97
CA MET A 1 -0.23 -9.90 -2.84
C MET A 1 -0.61 -9.74 -1.37
N VAL A 2 -0.85 -8.53 -0.95
CA VAL A 2 -1.29 -8.22 0.41
C VAL A 2 -2.63 -7.53 0.33
N ALA A 3 -3.64 -8.07 1.00
CA ALA A 3 -4.96 -7.46 1.08
C ALA A 3 -5.24 -7.06 2.53
N LEU A 4 -5.51 -5.78 2.75
CA LEU A 4 -5.87 -5.26 4.06
C LEU A 4 -7.36 -4.96 4.10
N ARG A 5 -8.03 -5.55 5.07
CA ARG A 5 -9.45 -5.31 5.32
C ARG A 5 -9.61 -4.24 6.37
N ASN A 6 -9.13 -3.07 6.07
CA ASN A 6 -9.30 -1.96 6.99
C ASN A 6 -10.22 -0.94 6.34
N GLY A 7 -11.38 -0.75 6.89
CA GLY A 7 -12.42 0.09 6.33
C GLY A 7 -12.14 1.59 6.38
N HIS A 8 -11.00 2.04 6.87
CA HIS A 8 -10.78 3.46 7.10
C HIS A 8 -9.51 3.98 6.45
N LEU A 9 -9.57 4.15 5.13
CA LEU A 9 -8.60 4.94 4.41
C LEU A 9 -9.02 6.41 4.45
N ARG A 10 -9.17 6.92 5.65
CA ARG A 10 -9.50 8.33 5.84
C ARG A 10 -8.24 9.17 5.85
N HIS A 11 -8.40 10.41 5.44
CA HIS A 11 -7.42 11.43 5.76
C HIS A 11 -7.43 11.60 7.26
N SER A 12 -6.58 10.88 7.96
CA SER A 12 -6.47 10.97 9.39
C SER A 12 -5.06 11.37 9.78
N LYS A 13 -4.97 12.07 10.88
CA LYS A 13 -3.71 12.48 11.46
C LYS A 13 -3.39 11.58 12.65
N GLY A 14 -2.11 11.44 12.95
CA GLY A 14 -1.66 10.84 14.19
C GLY A 14 -1.90 9.36 14.31
N ALA A 15 -2.57 8.95 15.38
CA ALA A 15 -2.64 7.54 15.80
C ALA A 15 -3.29 6.61 14.77
N ALA A 16 -4.34 7.09 14.07
CA ALA A 16 -5.02 6.26 13.08
C ALA A 16 -4.11 5.95 11.88
N LEU A 17 -3.36 6.95 11.40
CA LEU A 17 -2.42 6.75 10.32
C LEU A 17 -1.27 5.84 10.74
N THR A 18 -0.78 6.01 11.95
CA THR A 18 0.27 5.14 12.52
C THR A 18 -0.20 3.69 12.58
N ARG A 19 -1.42 3.45 13.06
CA ARG A 19 -1.99 2.10 13.09
C ARG A 19 -2.14 1.51 11.70
N TRP A 20 -2.58 2.31 10.75
CA TRP A 20 -2.75 1.85 9.38
C TRP A 20 -1.41 1.43 8.78
N ARG A 21 -0.37 2.25 8.95
CA ARG A 21 0.98 1.91 8.47
C ARG A 21 1.48 0.63 9.11
N ALA A 22 1.23 0.43 10.41
CA ALA A 22 1.65 -0.79 11.09
C ALA A 22 0.94 -2.02 10.53
N LEU A 23 -0.34 -1.91 10.18
CA LEU A 23 -1.09 -3.00 9.57
C LEU A 23 -0.55 -3.32 8.17
N VAL A 24 -0.24 -2.31 7.37
CA VAL A 24 0.35 -2.50 6.03
C VAL A 24 1.70 -3.21 6.15
N PHE A 25 2.56 -2.73 7.06
CA PHE A 25 3.86 -3.35 7.29
C PHE A 25 3.71 -4.81 7.69
N LYS A 26 2.89 -5.08 8.69
CA LYS A 26 2.69 -6.43 9.22
C LYS A 26 2.22 -7.38 8.13
N ALA A 27 1.23 -6.98 7.34
CA ALA A 27 0.70 -7.82 6.28
C ALA A 27 1.75 -8.10 5.20
N ALA A 28 2.52 -7.09 4.80
CA ALA A 28 3.57 -7.23 3.80
C ALA A 28 4.73 -8.12 4.31
N TYR A 29 5.13 -7.89 5.55
CA TYR A 29 6.23 -8.65 6.16
C TYR A 29 5.86 -10.12 6.31
N GLU A 30 4.66 -10.41 6.79
CA GLU A 30 4.16 -11.79 6.92
C GLU A 30 4.01 -12.47 5.57
N ALA A 31 3.54 -11.74 4.55
CA ALA A 31 3.45 -12.28 3.19
C ALA A 31 4.83 -12.67 2.65
N ALA A 32 5.83 -11.83 2.85
CA ALA A 32 7.19 -12.12 2.43
C ALA A 32 7.74 -13.37 3.12
N ARG A 33 7.51 -13.49 4.41
CA ARG A 33 7.95 -14.67 5.18
C ARG A 33 7.24 -15.93 4.71
N GLY A 34 5.94 -15.84 4.45
CA GLY A 34 5.17 -16.98 3.96
C GLY A 34 5.61 -17.47 2.58
N LEU A 35 6.16 -16.59 1.77
CA LEU A 35 6.70 -16.92 0.45
C LEU A 35 8.21 -17.19 0.46
N ASN A 36 8.83 -17.20 1.63
CA ASN A 36 10.28 -17.35 1.80
C ASN A 36 11.08 -16.30 1.03
N VAL A 37 10.56 -15.09 1.00
CA VAL A 37 11.26 -13.95 0.40
C VAL A 37 12.11 -13.29 1.47
N ASP A 38 13.39 -13.11 1.19
CA ASP A 38 14.30 -12.43 2.10
C ASP A 38 14.00 -10.94 2.14
N VAL A 39 13.82 -10.41 3.34
CA VAL A 39 13.62 -8.98 3.57
C VAL A 39 14.69 -8.43 4.49
N PRO A 40 15.07 -7.14 4.34
CA PRO A 40 14.49 -6.18 3.40
C PRO A 40 14.93 -6.42 1.95
N LEU A 41 14.01 -6.15 1.02
CA LEU A 41 14.35 -6.17 -0.40
C LEU A 41 15.29 -5.01 -0.71
N ASP A 42 16.37 -5.29 -1.40
CA ASP A 42 17.44 -4.29 -1.66
C ASP A 42 17.67 -4.03 -3.14
N GLY A 43 16.77 -4.44 -3.98
CA GLY A 43 16.83 -4.15 -5.41
C GLY A 43 15.64 -3.30 -5.85
N PRO A 44 15.59 -2.94 -7.13
CA PRO A 44 14.47 -2.15 -7.64
C PRO A 44 13.18 -2.94 -7.59
N VAL A 45 12.11 -2.30 -7.15
CA VAL A 45 10.79 -2.92 -7.02
C VAL A 45 9.73 -2.08 -7.71
N ARG A 46 8.67 -2.76 -8.12
CA ARG A 46 7.44 -2.16 -8.61
C ARG A 46 6.36 -2.38 -7.57
N LEU A 47 5.59 -1.34 -7.30
CA LEU A 47 4.38 -1.43 -6.50
C LEU A 47 3.16 -1.35 -7.39
N ARG A 48 2.21 -2.23 -7.15
CA ARG A 48 0.87 -2.10 -7.68
C ARG A 48 -0.08 -1.97 -6.49
N LEU A 49 -0.84 -0.89 -6.48
CA LEU A 49 -1.68 -0.52 -5.34
C LEU A 49 -3.10 -0.25 -5.81
N VAL A 50 -4.06 -0.84 -5.12
CA VAL A 50 -5.47 -0.52 -5.32
C VAL A 50 -6.04 -0.11 -3.98
N PHE A 51 -6.37 1.17 -3.85
CA PHE A 51 -7.01 1.71 -2.65
C PHE A 51 -8.51 1.63 -2.82
N VAL A 52 -9.13 0.74 -2.06
CA VAL A 52 -10.58 0.52 -2.12
C VAL A 52 -11.21 1.37 -1.01
N LEU A 53 -11.94 2.40 -1.39
CA LEU A 53 -12.52 3.37 -0.48
C LEU A 53 -14.01 3.10 -0.26
N PRO A 54 -14.53 3.40 0.94
CA PRO A 54 -15.96 3.25 1.19
C PRO A 54 -16.77 4.08 0.21
N ARG A 55 -17.81 3.49 -0.36
CA ARG A 55 -18.69 4.19 -1.29
C ARG A 55 -19.75 4.97 -0.50
N PRO A 56 -19.86 6.29 -0.70
CA PRO A 56 -20.94 7.05 -0.07
C PRO A 56 -22.27 6.75 -0.74
N LYS A 57 -23.38 7.10 -0.09
CA LYS A 57 -24.72 6.88 -0.64
C LYS A 57 -24.90 7.60 -1.99
N ARG A 58 -24.35 8.79 -2.11
CA ARG A 58 -24.45 9.63 -3.30
C ARG A 58 -23.05 10.04 -3.75
N PRO A 59 -22.34 9.15 -4.45
CA PRO A 59 -21.01 9.49 -4.89
C PRO A 59 -21.06 10.60 -5.93
N ARG A 60 -20.18 11.56 -5.78
CA ARG A 60 -20.06 12.68 -6.72
C ARG A 60 -19.56 12.24 -8.08
N PHE A 61 -18.66 11.25 -8.07
CA PHE A 61 -18.06 10.71 -9.27
C PHE A 61 -18.18 9.18 -9.24
N TRP A 62 -18.04 8.54 -10.36
CA TRP A 62 -18.09 7.07 -10.45
C TRP A 62 -16.85 6.39 -9.84
N VAL A 63 -15.77 7.15 -9.65
CA VAL A 63 -14.58 6.75 -8.90
C VAL A 63 -14.31 7.79 -7.82
N PRO A 64 -13.53 7.46 -6.77
CA PRO A 64 -13.34 8.39 -5.64
C PRO A 64 -12.37 9.54 -5.99
N ALA A 65 -12.78 10.42 -6.88
CA ALA A 65 -12.03 11.60 -7.26
C ALA A 65 -12.18 12.71 -6.20
N VAL A 66 -12.08 12.34 -4.95
CA VAL A 66 -12.19 13.19 -3.77
C VAL A 66 -11.09 12.77 -2.79
N LYS A 67 -10.93 13.52 -1.71
CA LYS A 67 -9.94 13.13 -0.67
C LYS A 67 -10.24 11.74 -0.12
N PRO A 68 -9.22 11.01 0.31
CA PRO A 68 -7.80 11.37 0.37
C PRO A 68 -7.12 11.35 -0.99
N ASP A 69 -6.08 12.17 -1.13
CA ASP A 69 -5.31 12.29 -2.37
C ASP A 69 -4.49 11.02 -2.63
N LEU A 70 -4.47 10.61 -3.89
CA LEU A 70 -3.77 9.36 -4.27
C LEU A 70 -2.27 9.41 -3.95
N ASP A 71 -1.60 10.51 -4.22
CA ASP A 71 -0.17 10.63 -3.97
C ASP A 71 0.17 10.48 -2.48
N LYS A 72 -0.69 10.99 -1.60
CA LYS A 72 -0.51 10.83 -0.16
C LYS A 72 -0.71 9.39 0.30
N LEU A 73 -1.67 8.70 -0.31
CA LEU A 73 -1.89 7.27 -0.02
C LEU A 73 -0.69 6.44 -0.47
N VAL A 74 -0.16 6.71 -1.65
CA VAL A 74 1.04 6.02 -2.16
C VAL A 74 2.22 6.25 -1.23
N ARG A 75 2.43 7.50 -0.80
CA ARG A 75 3.50 7.85 0.12
C ARG A 75 3.37 7.11 1.45
N ALA A 76 2.15 7.01 1.97
CA ALA A 76 1.89 6.29 3.22
C ALA A 76 2.26 4.80 3.10
N VAL A 77 2.02 4.19 1.95
CA VAL A 77 2.44 2.80 1.70
C VAL A 77 3.97 2.69 1.69
N GLY A 78 4.65 3.59 0.99
CA GLY A 78 6.12 3.61 0.98
C GLY A 78 6.70 3.73 2.39
N ASP A 79 6.15 4.63 3.19
CA ASP A 79 6.56 4.81 4.58
C ASP A 79 6.29 3.55 5.42
N ALA A 80 5.17 2.87 5.15
CA ALA A 80 4.82 1.64 5.86
C ALA A 80 5.78 0.49 5.55
N LEU A 81 6.25 0.39 4.30
CA LEU A 81 7.20 -0.66 3.91
C LEU A 81 8.62 -0.39 4.39
N CYS A 82 8.93 0.85 4.74
CA CYS A 82 10.24 1.31 5.22
C CYS A 82 10.10 2.09 6.52
N PRO A 83 9.69 1.45 7.63
CA PRO A 83 9.57 2.18 8.89
C PRO A 83 10.95 2.73 9.33
N SER A 84 10.93 3.82 10.05
CA SER A 84 12.15 4.51 10.49
C SER A 84 12.97 3.69 11.50
N SER A 85 12.34 2.74 12.16
CA SER A 85 13.00 1.86 13.13
C SER A 85 12.45 0.46 13.02
N GLY A 86 13.25 -0.53 13.40
CA GLY A 86 12.86 -1.92 13.37
C GLY A 86 13.02 -2.55 11.99
N PRO A 87 12.43 -3.74 11.78
CA PRO A 87 12.54 -4.45 10.50
C PRO A 87 11.80 -3.71 9.38
N ARG A 88 12.25 -3.94 8.14
CA ARG A 88 11.69 -3.32 6.94
C ARG A 88 11.37 -4.35 5.89
N VAL A 89 10.37 -4.06 5.07
CA VAL A 89 10.09 -4.85 3.87
C VAL A 89 11.00 -4.42 2.72
N LEU A 90 11.18 -3.10 2.55
CA LEU A 90 12.15 -2.53 1.61
C LEU A 90 13.28 -1.91 2.39
N ARG A 91 14.49 -2.04 1.89
CA ARG A 91 15.66 -1.44 2.54
C ARG A 91 15.55 0.07 2.59
N GLU A 92 15.10 0.66 1.49
CA GLU A 92 14.84 2.09 1.37
C GLU A 92 13.68 2.31 0.43
N ASP A 93 12.94 3.38 0.62
CA ASP A 93 11.84 3.73 -0.27
C ASP A 93 12.32 4.11 -1.68
N SER A 94 13.58 4.51 -1.83
CA SER A 94 14.20 4.75 -3.13
C SER A 94 14.30 3.51 -4.01
N ARG A 95 14.08 2.33 -3.47
CA ARG A 95 14.02 1.08 -4.25
C ARG A 95 12.76 1.01 -5.11
N ILE A 96 11.75 1.81 -4.80
CA ILE A 96 10.51 1.86 -5.58
C ILE A 96 10.79 2.66 -6.85
N VAL A 97 10.78 1.99 -7.99
CA VAL A 97 11.08 2.61 -9.28
C VAL A 97 9.88 2.69 -10.20
N HIS A 98 8.79 2.01 -9.85
CA HIS A 98 7.56 2.00 -10.64
C HIS A 98 6.38 1.86 -9.69
N VAL A 99 5.38 2.71 -9.84
CA VAL A 99 4.14 2.62 -9.07
C VAL A 99 2.96 2.65 -10.03
N ASP A 100 2.09 1.67 -9.90
CA ASP A 100 0.79 1.62 -10.56
C ASP A 100 -0.25 1.66 -9.45
N ALA A 101 -0.96 2.77 -9.34
CA ALA A 101 -1.85 3.00 -8.21
C ALA A 101 -3.20 3.55 -8.66
N HIS A 102 -4.27 3.05 -8.04
CA HIS A 102 -5.64 3.45 -8.32
C HIS A 102 -6.43 3.64 -7.05
N LYS A 103 -7.39 4.54 -7.09
CA LYS A 103 -8.46 4.62 -6.09
C LYS A 103 -9.75 4.11 -6.74
N VAL A 104 -10.42 3.20 -6.06
CA VAL A 104 -11.73 2.68 -6.51
C VAL A 104 -12.70 2.69 -5.33
N TYR A 105 -13.98 2.70 -5.63
CA TYR A 105 -15.00 2.51 -4.59
C TYR A 105 -15.19 1.02 -4.30
N ALA A 106 -15.49 0.74 -3.04
CA ALA A 106 -15.85 -0.61 -2.63
C ALA A 106 -17.20 -0.99 -3.26
N ASP A 107 -17.19 -2.11 -3.99
CA ASP A 107 -18.39 -2.74 -4.52
C ASP A 107 -18.45 -4.16 -4.00
N TYR A 108 -19.61 -4.55 -3.48
CA TYR A 108 -19.79 -5.91 -2.99
C TYR A 108 -19.32 -6.92 -4.06
N PRO A 109 -18.54 -7.94 -3.68
CA PRO A 109 -18.13 -8.32 -2.32
C PRO A 109 -16.79 -7.68 -1.85
N ILE A 110 -16.22 -6.74 -2.60
CA ILE A 110 -14.92 -6.15 -2.28
C ILE A 110 -15.07 -5.17 -1.11
N GLN A 111 -14.30 -5.41 -0.05
CA GLN A 111 -14.30 -4.58 1.14
C GLN A 111 -13.32 -3.41 1.01
N PRO A 112 -13.57 -2.28 1.71
CA PRO A 112 -12.59 -1.20 1.79
C PRO A 112 -11.24 -1.68 2.34
N GLY A 113 -10.18 -1.14 1.81
CA GLY A 113 -8.82 -1.50 2.23
C GLY A 113 -7.80 -1.27 1.14
N LEU A 114 -6.64 -1.87 1.30
CA LEU A 114 -5.55 -1.78 0.33
C LEU A 114 -5.25 -3.17 -0.23
N LEU A 115 -5.14 -3.25 -1.53
CA LEU A 115 -4.51 -4.38 -2.22
C LEU A 115 -3.14 -3.91 -2.69
N CYS A 116 -2.10 -4.62 -2.30
CA CYS A 116 -0.73 -4.23 -2.58
C CYS A 116 0.05 -5.41 -3.14
N TRP A 117 0.70 -5.20 -4.27
CA TRP A 117 1.63 -6.16 -4.86
C TRP A 117 3.00 -5.50 -4.91
N VAL A 118 4.00 -6.20 -4.40
CA VAL A 118 5.39 -5.80 -4.49
C VAL A 118 6.11 -6.82 -5.35
N SER A 119 6.76 -6.38 -6.40
CA SER A 119 7.50 -7.28 -7.27
C SER A 119 8.85 -6.69 -7.63
N SER A 120 9.85 -7.56 -7.79
CA SER A 120 11.17 -7.16 -8.24
C SER A 120 11.11 -6.74 -9.71
N VAL A 121 11.88 -5.71 -10.03
CA VAL A 121 12.05 -5.27 -11.41
C VAL A 121 13.35 -5.88 -11.93
N GLU A 122 13.21 -6.72 -12.94
CA GLU A 122 14.36 -7.31 -13.60
C GLU A 122 14.76 -6.47 -14.80
N GLY A 123 16.04 -6.44 -15.10
CA GLY A 123 16.54 -5.68 -16.22
C GLY A 123 17.95 -6.09 -16.59
N VAL A 124 18.42 -5.51 -17.68
CA VAL A 124 19.77 -5.76 -18.14
C VAL A 124 20.75 -5.02 -17.27
N ARG A 125 21.71 -5.74 -16.71
CA ARG A 125 22.82 -5.14 -15.96
C ARG A 125 23.85 -4.64 -16.94
N LYS A 126 24.27 -3.44 -16.70
CA LYS A 126 25.40 -2.87 -17.43
C LYS A 126 26.67 -2.93 -16.59
#